data_e17602311318a7f3a5ae07c89d818f09
#
_entry.id   e17602311318a7f3a5ae07c89d818f09
#
_cell.length_a   1.000
_cell.length_b   1.000
_cell.length_c   1.000
_cell.angle_alpha   90.00
_cell.angle_beta   90.00
_cell.angle_gamma   90.00
#
_symmetry.space_group_name_H-M   'P 1'
#
loop_
_entity.id
_entity.type
_entity.pdbx_description
1 polymer ?
#
loop_
_entity_poly.entity_id
_entity_poly.type
_entity_poly.pdbx_seq_one_letter_code
_entity_poly.pdbx_strand_id
1 'polypeptide(L)'
;MRGVRRTLVVLLAVIAAYTAFQALSIWRYGSVDEKRPADVAVVLGAGTYNGEVSPVYQERINHGIWLYENGYVEKLILTGGYGEGSTVSDAAAARQYTVSAGMPEADILLEERSTITQENLLYTKELMEEAGYETAVVVSDPLHMKRAMLLAKDAGMEAYSSPTPTSRYKSFHTKAKFLAREVFYYIGYQACRLVT
;
A
#
# COMPACT_ATOMS: atom_id res chain seq x y z
N MET A 1 34.93 -1.49 31.47
CA MET A 1 34.93 -1.68 30.00
C MET A 1 34.27 -2.99 29.54
N ARG A 2 34.53 -4.17 30.16
CA ARG A 2 33.93 -5.47 29.74
C ARG A 2 32.39 -5.51 29.89
N GLY A 3 31.84 -4.90 30.97
CA GLY A 3 30.37 -4.81 31.17
C GLY A 3 29.67 -4.02 30.07
N VAL A 4 30.12 -2.81 29.75
CA VAL A 4 29.54 -1.95 28.72
C VAL A 4 29.57 -2.64 27.34
N ARG A 5 30.66 -3.32 27.00
CA ARG A 5 30.77 -4.08 25.74
C ARG A 5 29.75 -5.22 25.67
N ARG A 6 29.55 -5.94 26.78
CA ARG A 6 28.53 -7.01 26.85
C ARG A 6 27.11 -6.44 26.67
N THR A 7 26.79 -5.38 27.38
CA THR A 7 25.48 -4.72 27.24
C THR A 7 25.23 -4.23 25.81
N LEU A 8 26.23 -3.63 25.16
CA LEU A 8 26.13 -3.18 23.78
C LEU A 8 25.90 -4.34 22.81
N VAL A 9 26.63 -5.46 22.97
CA VAL A 9 26.46 -6.66 22.13
C VAL A 9 25.06 -7.25 22.30
N VAL A 10 24.56 -7.33 23.54
CA VAL A 10 23.20 -7.83 23.80
C VAL A 10 22.16 -6.91 23.15
N LEU A 11 22.29 -5.60 23.29
CA LEU A 11 21.38 -4.63 22.66
C LEU A 11 21.34 -4.77 21.13
N LEU A 12 22.51 -4.87 20.50
CA LEU A 12 22.61 -5.07 19.05
C LEU A 12 21.99 -6.40 18.61
N ALA A 13 22.18 -7.47 19.39
CA ALA A 13 21.58 -8.77 19.12
C ALA A 13 20.04 -8.71 19.20
N VAL A 14 19.49 -8.00 20.20
CA VAL A 14 18.04 -7.79 20.34
C VAL A 14 17.48 -6.99 19.16
N ILE A 15 18.14 -5.90 18.76
CA ILE A 15 17.73 -5.09 17.60
C ILE A 15 17.77 -5.94 16.33
N ALA A 16 18.84 -6.72 16.12
CA ALA A 16 18.95 -7.59 14.95
C ALA A 16 17.86 -8.67 14.92
N ALA A 17 17.59 -9.32 16.05
CA ALA A 17 16.53 -10.32 16.16
C ALA A 17 15.14 -9.72 15.91
N TYR A 18 14.85 -8.53 16.45
CA TYR A 18 13.59 -7.83 16.21
C TYR A 18 13.43 -7.45 14.73
N THR A 19 14.49 -6.92 14.11
CA THR A 19 14.49 -6.56 12.68
C THR A 19 14.26 -7.79 11.80
N ALA A 20 14.94 -8.90 12.10
CA ALA A 20 14.75 -10.17 11.40
C ALA A 20 13.30 -10.72 11.56
N PHE A 21 12.76 -10.64 12.77
CA PHE A 21 11.37 -10.99 13.04
C PHE A 21 10.39 -10.16 12.21
N GLN A 22 10.58 -8.83 12.12
CA GLN A 22 9.73 -7.96 11.32
C GLN A 22 9.86 -8.28 9.82
N ALA A 23 11.08 -8.55 9.33
CA ALA A 23 11.29 -8.93 7.94
C ALA A 23 10.53 -10.23 7.59
N LEU A 24 10.63 -11.26 8.43
CA LEU A 24 9.90 -12.51 8.25
C LEU A 24 8.38 -12.30 8.34
N SER A 25 7.92 -11.47 9.25
CA SER A 25 6.51 -11.14 9.43
C SER A 25 5.94 -10.39 8.22
N ILE A 26 6.68 -9.42 7.67
CA ILE A 26 6.29 -8.71 6.43
C ILE A 26 6.25 -9.69 5.26
N TRP A 27 7.27 -10.53 5.12
CA TRP A 27 7.33 -11.53 4.06
C TRP A 27 6.13 -12.48 4.09
N ARG A 28 5.77 -13.00 5.26
CA ARG A 28 4.62 -13.90 5.44
C ARG A 28 3.29 -13.19 5.19
N TYR A 29 3.16 -11.96 5.67
CA TYR A 29 1.94 -11.18 5.48
C TYR A 29 1.67 -10.87 4.00
N GLY A 30 2.70 -10.80 3.18
CA GLY A 30 2.58 -10.57 1.74
C GLY A 30 1.78 -11.64 0.97
N SER A 31 1.51 -12.79 1.58
CA SER A 31 0.64 -13.84 1.01
C SER A 31 -0.77 -13.87 1.62
N VAL A 32 -1.08 -12.95 2.53
CA VAL A 32 -2.41 -12.85 3.16
C VAL A 32 -3.35 -12.15 2.20
N ASP A 33 -4.25 -12.92 1.59
CA ASP A 33 -5.29 -12.46 0.70
C ASP A 33 -6.64 -12.70 1.37
N GLU A 34 -7.28 -11.62 1.81
CA GLU A 34 -8.54 -11.62 2.55
C GLU A 34 -9.70 -11.11 1.69
N LYS A 35 -9.48 -11.01 0.35
CA LYS A 35 -10.50 -10.47 -0.55
C LYS A 35 -11.87 -11.13 -0.34
N ARG A 36 -12.86 -10.30 -0.26
CA ARG A 36 -14.27 -10.63 -0.07
C ARG A 36 -15.12 -9.52 -0.66
N PRO A 37 -16.42 -9.70 -0.82
CA PRO A 37 -17.29 -8.60 -1.21
C PRO A 37 -17.12 -7.39 -0.29
N ALA A 38 -16.91 -6.23 -0.89
CA ALA A 38 -16.70 -4.94 -0.23
C ALA A 38 -17.19 -3.82 -1.16
N ASP A 39 -17.41 -2.62 -0.62
CA ASP A 39 -17.93 -1.50 -1.43
C ASP A 39 -16.91 -1.05 -2.47
N VAL A 40 -15.64 -0.93 -2.08
CA VAL A 40 -14.60 -0.39 -2.95
C VAL A 40 -13.29 -1.18 -2.90
N ALA A 41 -12.51 -1.13 -3.99
CA ALA A 41 -11.09 -1.48 -3.96
C ALA A 41 -10.24 -0.20 -3.92
N VAL A 42 -9.38 -0.10 -2.93
CA VAL A 42 -8.42 0.99 -2.76
C VAL A 42 -7.08 0.58 -3.36
N VAL A 43 -6.75 1.13 -4.52
CA VAL A 43 -5.52 0.82 -5.24
C VAL A 43 -4.45 1.84 -4.84
N LEU A 44 -3.48 1.40 -4.02
CA LEU A 44 -2.42 2.29 -3.55
C LEU A 44 -1.46 2.69 -4.67
N GLY A 45 -1.19 3.98 -4.79
CA GLY A 45 -0.29 4.55 -5.77
C GLY A 45 1.13 3.99 -5.69
N ALA A 46 1.82 3.96 -6.82
CA ALA A 46 3.20 3.51 -6.93
C ALA A 46 4.02 4.38 -7.89
N GLY A 47 3.58 5.62 -8.07
CA GLY A 47 4.23 6.65 -8.87
C GLY A 47 3.93 6.57 -10.36
N THR A 48 4.19 7.69 -11.00
CA THR A 48 4.11 7.89 -12.46
C THR A 48 5.47 8.32 -13.01
N TYR A 49 5.66 8.15 -14.31
CA TYR A 49 6.82 8.64 -15.02
C TYR A 49 6.36 9.22 -16.36
N ASN A 50 6.70 10.48 -16.63
CA ASN A 50 6.26 11.22 -17.82
C ASN A 50 4.73 11.20 -18.03
N GLY A 51 3.94 11.26 -16.95
CA GLY A 51 2.48 11.24 -17.00
C GLY A 51 1.86 9.86 -17.21
N GLU A 52 2.68 8.81 -17.32
CA GLU A 52 2.22 7.41 -17.42
C GLU A 52 2.40 6.67 -16.10
N VAL A 53 1.49 5.76 -15.80
CA VAL A 53 1.58 4.92 -14.59
C VAL A 53 2.79 4.00 -14.65
N SER A 54 3.53 3.90 -13.54
CA SER A 54 4.69 3.00 -13.47
C SER A 54 4.25 1.54 -13.68
N PRO A 55 5.16 0.65 -14.16
CA PRO A 55 4.83 -0.77 -14.29
C PRO A 55 4.37 -1.43 -12.98
N VAL A 56 4.81 -0.93 -11.83
CA VAL A 56 4.36 -1.39 -10.51
C VAL A 56 2.92 -0.96 -10.27
N TYR A 57 2.58 0.30 -10.59
CA TYR A 57 1.23 0.81 -10.41
C TYR A 57 0.24 0.12 -11.38
N GLN A 58 0.66 -0.12 -12.63
CA GLN A 58 -0.15 -0.88 -13.60
C GLN A 58 -0.59 -2.26 -13.05
N GLU A 59 0.31 -3.02 -12.43
CA GLU A 59 -0.03 -4.34 -11.87
C GLU A 59 -1.04 -4.23 -10.72
N ARG A 60 -0.95 -3.18 -9.89
CA ARG A 60 -1.93 -2.93 -8.84
C ARG A 60 -3.30 -2.55 -9.43
N ILE A 61 -3.32 -1.65 -10.42
CA ILE A 61 -4.54 -1.24 -11.11
C ILE A 61 -5.20 -2.44 -11.78
N ASN A 62 -4.43 -3.26 -12.50
CA ASN A 62 -4.94 -4.47 -13.15
C ASN A 62 -5.58 -5.44 -12.14
N HIS A 63 -5.01 -5.55 -10.94
CA HIS A 63 -5.61 -6.36 -9.89
C HIS A 63 -6.90 -5.72 -9.34
N GLY A 64 -6.95 -4.39 -9.20
CA GLY A 64 -8.17 -3.65 -8.86
C GLY A 64 -9.28 -3.86 -9.89
N ILE A 65 -8.96 -3.72 -11.19
CA ILE A 65 -9.89 -4.01 -12.29
C ILE A 65 -10.41 -5.45 -12.21
N TRP A 66 -9.50 -6.41 -11.97
CA TRP A 66 -9.89 -7.82 -11.80
C TRP A 66 -10.88 -8.01 -10.64
N LEU A 67 -10.68 -7.34 -9.50
CA LEU A 67 -11.62 -7.39 -8.37
C LEU A 67 -13.00 -6.85 -8.75
N TYR A 68 -13.04 -5.75 -9.51
CA TYR A 68 -14.27 -5.15 -10.02
C TYR A 68 -14.99 -6.07 -11.00
N GLU A 69 -14.30 -6.58 -12.01
CA GLU A 69 -14.86 -7.47 -13.04
C GLU A 69 -15.39 -8.80 -12.47
N ASN A 70 -14.81 -9.27 -11.35
CA ASN A 70 -15.24 -10.48 -10.67
C ASN A 70 -16.26 -10.23 -9.54
N GLY A 71 -16.77 -8.99 -9.43
CA GLY A 71 -17.87 -8.66 -8.51
C GLY A 71 -17.46 -8.64 -7.02
N TYR A 72 -16.18 -8.50 -6.71
CA TYR A 72 -15.73 -8.29 -5.34
C TYR A 72 -15.98 -6.88 -4.84
N VAL A 73 -15.97 -5.89 -5.75
CA VAL A 73 -16.15 -4.48 -5.42
C VAL A 73 -17.00 -3.78 -6.49
N GLU A 74 -17.67 -2.70 -6.11
CA GLU A 74 -18.50 -1.91 -7.03
C GLU A 74 -17.75 -0.75 -7.66
N LYS A 75 -16.70 -0.25 -6.99
CA LYS A 75 -15.92 0.93 -7.41
C LYS A 75 -14.43 0.72 -7.14
N LEU A 76 -13.60 1.50 -7.84
CA LEU A 76 -12.19 1.67 -7.50
C LEU A 76 -11.94 3.07 -6.94
N ILE A 77 -11.10 3.14 -5.90
CA ILE A 77 -10.46 4.37 -5.46
C ILE A 77 -8.98 4.27 -5.84
N LEU A 78 -8.54 5.14 -6.76
CA LEU A 78 -7.16 5.24 -7.19
C LEU A 78 -6.48 6.35 -6.37
N THR A 79 -5.33 6.05 -5.75
CA THR A 79 -4.69 6.99 -4.84
C THR A 79 -3.34 7.48 -5.34
N GLY A 80 -3.00 8.71 -5.01
CA GLY A 80 -1.71 9.32 -5.27
C GLY A 80 -1.82 10.76 -5.77
N GLY A 81 -1.22 11.68 -5.04
CA GLY A 81 -1.20 13.09 -5.35
C GLY A 81 -0.17 13.45 -6.42
N TYR A 82 0.27 14.69 -6.41
CA TYR A 82 1.17 15.25 -7.42
C TYR A 82 2.62 14.95 -7.09
N GLY A 83 3.34 14.34 -8.02
CA GLY A 83 4.79 14.23 -7.96
C GLY A 83 5.47 15.59 -8.12
N GLU A 84 6.74 15.70 -7.74
CA GLU A 84 7.51 16.93 -7.87
C GLU A 84 7.54 17.43 -9.35
N GLY A 85 7.07 18.64 -9.58
CA GLY A 85 6.98 19.24 -10.92
C GLY A 85 5.89 18.66 -11.82
N SER A 86 5.06 17.74 -11.34
CA SER A 86 3.95 17.17 -12.12
C SER A 86 2.72 18.08 -12.09
N THR A 87 2.07 18.24 -13.24
CA THR A 87 0.76 18.90 -13.38
C THR A 87 -0.41 17.91 -13.34
N VAL A 88 -0.12 16.61 -13.32
CA VAL A 88 -1.10 15.52 -13.26
C VAL A 88 -0.80 14.68 -12.04
N SER A 89 -1.81 14.37 -11.24
CA SER A 89 -1.66 13.49 -10.09
C SER A 89 -1.43 12.04 -10.51
N ASP A 90 -0.80 11.24 -9.65
CA ASP A 90 -0.65 9.81 -9.87
C ASP A 90 -2.03 9.12 -10.02
N ALA A 91 -3.02 9.55 -9.23
CA ALA A 91 -4.39 9.05 -9.31
C ALA A 91 -5.08 9.41 -10.65
N ALA A 92 -4.89 10.63 -11.16
CA ALA A 92 -5.46 11.03 -12.46
C ALA A 92 -4.83 10.23 -13.62
N ALA A 93 -3.52 10.02 -13.60
CA ALA A 93 -2.84 9.17 -14.58
C ALA A 93 -3.34 7.72 -14.50
N ALA A 94 -3.55 7.22 -13.27
CA ALA A 94 -4.12 5.89 -13.04
C ALA A 94 -5.55 5.77 -13.58
N ARG A 95 -6.38 6.81 -13.45
CA ARG A 95 -7.73 6.84 -14.05
C ARG A 95 -7.66 6.70 -15.57
N GLN A 96 -6.77 7.46 -16.23
CA GLN A 96 -6.62 7.38 -17.68
C GLN A 96 -6.28 5.94 -18.12
N TYR A 97 -5.35 5.30 -17.42
CA TYR A 97 -5.00 3.90 -17.67
C TYR A 97 -6.19 2.98 -17.44
N THR A 98 -6.91 3.13 -16.34
CA THR A 98 -8.06 2.28 -15.94
C THR A 98 -9.21 2.39 -16.94
N VAL A 99 -9.53 3.60 -17.39
CA VAL A 99 -10.55 3.85 -18.44
C VAL A 99 -10.10 3.24 -19.77
N SER A 100 -8.83 3.38 -20.15
CA SER A 100 -8.30 2.77 -21.37
C SER A 100 -8.32 1.24 -21.34
N ALA A 101 -8.30 0.64 -20.15
CA ALA A 101 -8.49 -0.79 -19.93
C ALA A 101 -9.95 -1.23 -19.96
N GLY A 102 -10.91 -0.32 -20.17
CA GLY A 102 -12.33 -0.61 -20.38
C GLY A 102 -13.22 -0.42 -19.15
N MET A 103 -12.70 0.04 -18.02
CA MET A 103 -13.53 0.29 -16.85
C MET A 103 -14.31 1.61 -17.01
N PRO A 104 -15.62 1.65 -16.64
CA PRO A 104 -16.42 2.86 -16.69
C PRO A 104 -15.85 3.95 -15.77
N GLU A 105 -15.70 5.17 -16.28
CA GLU A 105 -15.16 6.29 -15.51
C GLU A 105 -16.03 6.63 -14.28
N ALA A 106 -17.34 6.43 -14.37
CA ALA A 106 -18.28 6.64 -13.28
C ALA A 106 -18.05 5.71 -12.07
N ASP A 107 -17.28 4.63 -12.25
CA ASP A 107 -16.97 3.66 -11.21
C ASP A 107 -15.57 3.85 -10.61
N ILE A 108 -14.93 5.00 -10.91
CA ILE A 108 -13.58 5.36 -10.46
C ILE A 108 -13.64 6.64 -9.63
N LEU A 109 -13.17 6.55 -8.39
CA LEU A 109 -12.93 7.71 -7.52
C LEU A 109 -11.44 7.98 -7.42
N LEU A 110 -11.06 9.24 -7.18
CA LEU A 110 -9.66 9.66 -7.08
C LEU A 110 -9.36 10.26 -5.72
N GLU A 111 -8.28 9.81 -5.12
CA GLU A 111 -7.61 10.47 -4.00
C GLU A 111 -6.33 11.11 -4.55
N GLU A 112 -6.29 12.44 -4.63
CA GLU A 112 -5.22 13.21 -5.31
C GLU A 112 -4.42 14.12 -4.38
N ARG A 113 -4.69 14.07 -3.06
CA ARG A 113 -4.13 15.00 -2.06
C ARG A 113 -2.85 14.47 -1.43
N SER A 114 -2.71 13.16 -1.39
CA SER A 114 -1.67 12.46 -0.63
C SER A 114 -0.29 12.57 -1.25
N THR A 115 0.72 12.59 -0.38
CA THR A 115 2.15 12.53 -0.75
C THR A 115 2.84 11.28 -0.20
N ILE A 116 2.23 10.63 0.80
CA ILE A 116 2.74 9.41 1.44
C ILE A 116 1.60 8.40 1.66
N THR A 117 1.94 7.13 1.86
CA THR A 117 0.95 6.06 2.02
C THR A 117 0.00 6.27 3.20
N GLN A 118 0.44 6.90 4.28
CA GLN A 118 -0.42 7.21 5.42
C GLN A 118 -1.54 8.18 5.02
N GLU A 119 -1.20 9.21 4.26
CA GLU A 119 -2.16 10.17 3.73
C GLU A 119 -3.09 9.53 2.70
N ASN A 120 -2.57 8.63 1.82
CA ASN A 120 -3.42 7.89 0.88
C ASN A 120 -4.60 7.24 1.62
N LEU A 121 -4.34 6.54 2.72
CA LEU A 121 -5.37 5.81 3.44
C LEU A 121 -6.25 6.72 4.30
N LEU A 122 -5.68 7.77 4.88
CA LEU A 122 -6.44 8.76 5.63
C LEU A 122 -7.45 9.50 4.73
N TYR A 123 -6.99 10.03 3.61
CA TYR A 123 -7.86 10.76 2.66
C TYR A 123 -8.80 9.83 1.90
N THR A 124 -8.39 8.58 1.68
CA THR A 124 -9.31 7.55 1.16
C THR A 124 -10.45 7.30 2.16
N LYS A 125 -10.17 7.23 3.46
CA LYS A 125 -11.22 7.07 4.48
C LYS A 125 -12.22 8.22 4.46
N GLU A 126 -11.73 9.47 4.38
CA GLU A 126 -12.58 10.66 4.22
C GLU A 126 -13.47 10.55 2.96
N LEU A 127 -12.87 10.17 1.82
CA LEU A 127 -13.58 10.00 0.55
C LEU A 127 -14.64 8.89 0.61
N MET A 128 -14.34 7.77 1.28
CA MET A 128 -15.29 6.68 1.50
C MET A 128 -16.49 7.15 2.32
N GLU A 129 -16.26 7.89 3.42
CA GLU A 129 -17.31 8.43 4.28
C GLU A 129 -18.22 9.40 3.52
N GLU A 130 -17.64 10.30 2.72
CA GLU A 130 -18.39 11.26 1.90
C GLU A 130 -19.25 10.55 0.84
N ALA A 131 -18.76 9.43 0.29
CA ALA A 131 -19.45 8.63 -0.72
C ALA A 131 -20.42 7.57 -0.13
N GLY A 132 -20.42 7.40 1.19
CA GLY A 132 -21.28 6.41 1.88
C GLY A 132 -20.78 4.97 1.79
N TYR A 133 -19.46 4.75 1.59
CA TYR A 133 -18.82 3.44 1.60
C TYR A 133 -18.25 3.10 2.97
N GLU A 134 -18.42 1.85 3.40
CA GLU A 134 -18.01 1.36 4.71
C GLU A 134 -16.81 0.43 4.63
N THR A 135 -16.75 -0.43 3.60
CA THR A 135 -15.79 -1.52 3.48
C THR A 135 -14.88 -1.38 2.27
N ALA A 136 -13.62 -1.79 2.42
CA ALA A 136 -12.63 -1.68 1.37
C ALA A 136 -11.76 -2.93 1.20
N VAL A 137 -11.39 -3.26 -0.04
CA VAL A 137 -10.27 -4.16 -0.34
C VAL A 137 -9.06 -3.32 -0.70
N VAL A 138 -7.99 -3.39 0.10
CA VAL A 138 -6.75 -2.66 -0.16
C VAL A 138 -5.85 -3.47 -1.08
N VAL A 139 -5.47 -2.85 -2.21
CA VAL A 139 -4.63 -3.43 -3.25
C VAL A 139 -3.25 -2.78 -3.24
N SER A 140 -2.21 -3.59 -3.08
CA SER A 140 -0.81 -3.17 -3.15
C SER A 140 0.12 -4.35 -3.44
N ASP A 141 1.46 -4.09 -3.51
CA ASP A 141 2.44 -5.17 -3.62
C ASP A 141 2.52 -6.01 -2.35
N PRO A 142 2.80 -7.31 -2.45
CA PRO A 142 2.85 -8.23 -1.30
C PRO A 142 3.67 -7.74 -0.12
N LEU A 143 4.89 -7.25 -0.35
CA LEU A 143 5.77 -6.79 0.74
C LEU A 143 5.33 -5.48 1.38
N HIS A 144 4.47 -4.70 0.71
CA HIS A 144 3.90 -3.46 1.25
C HIS A 144 2.65 -3.71 2.12
N MET A 145 1.94 -4.82 1.90
CA MET A 145 0.61 -5.06 2.48
C MET A 145 0.58 -4.94 4.00
N LYS A 146 1.56 -5.48 4.72
CA LYS A 146 1.56 -5.42 6.19
C LYS A 146 1.54 -3.98 6.72
N ARG A 147 2.30 -3.07 6.09
CA ARG A 147 2.30 -1.66 6.45
C ARG A 147 1.04 -0.94 5.99
N ALA A 148 0.57 -1.23 4.79
CA ALA A 148 -0.67 -0.66 4.27
C ALA A 148 -1.87 -1.01 5.16
N MET A 149 -2.02 -2.26 5.58
CA MET A 149 -3.12 -2.68 6.45
C MET A 149 -3.02 -2.12 7.87
N LEU A 150 -1.80 -1.92 8.41
CA LEU A 150 -1.61 -1.23 9.68
C LEU A 150 -2.07 0.24 9.59
N LEU A 151 -1.71 0.92 8.50
CA LEU A 151 -2.10 2.31 8.24
C LEU A 151 -3.61 2.43 8.00
N ALA A 152 -4.23 1.50 7.26
CA ALA A 152 -5.68 1.46 7.05
C ALA A 152 -6.44 1.30 8.38
N LYS A 153 -5.97 0.38 9.23
CA LYS A 153 -6.53 0.21 10.58
C LYS A 153 -6.43 1.49 11.41
N ASP A 154 -5.30 2.16 11.39
CA ASP A 154 -5.09 3.39 12.16
C ASP A 154 -5.88 4.58 11.60
N ALA A 155 -6.19 4.58 10.30
CA ALA A 155 -7.13 5.49 9.67
C ALA A 155 -8.61 5.15 9.96
N GLY A 156 -8.89 4.07 10.71
CA GLY A 156 -10.27 3.66 11.04
C GLY A 156 -11.03 3.00 9.89
N MET A 157 -10.33 2.45 8.90
CA MET A 157 -10.97 1.76 7.78
C MET A 157 -11.33 0.31 8.15
N GLU A 158 -12.52 -0.13 7.75
CA GLU A 158 -12.83 -1.56 7.65
C GLU A 158 -12.28 -2.08 6.31
N ALA A 159 -11.10 -2.67 6.35
CA ALA A 159 -10.34 -3.00 5.17
C ALA A 159 -9.80 -4.42 5.17
N TYR A 160 -9.74 -5.03 3.97
CA TYR A 160 -9.28 -6.39 3.72
C TYR A 160 -8.08 -6.38 2.77
N SER A 161 -7.08 -7.23 3.05
CA SER A 161 -5.85 -7.32 2.26
C SER A 161 -6.08 -8.06 0.95
N SER A 162 -5.64 -7.50 -0.18
CA SER A 162 -5.55 -8.23 -1.45
C SER A 162 -4.27 -7.84 -2.20
N PRO A 163 -3.16 -8.56 -1.97
CA PRO A 163 -1.89 -8.29 -2.63
C PRO A 163 -1.97 -8.62 -4.12
N THR A 164 -1.40 -7.75 -4.99
CA THR A 164 -1.36 -8.04 -6.43
C THR A 164 -0.52 -9.30 -6.71
N PRO A 165 -1.08 -10.30 -7.42
CA PRO A 165 -0.38 -11.56 -7.67
C PRO A 165 0.76 -11.41 -8.70
N THR A 166 0.71 -10.37 -9.52
CA THR A 166 1.62 -10.12 -10.64
C THR A 166 2.69 -9.06 -10.35
N SER A 167 3.04 -8.87 -9.06
CA SER A 167 4.02 -7.87 -8.63
C SER A 167 5.30 -7.87 -9.48
N ARG A 168 5.79 -6.66 -9.81
CA ARG A 168 7.01 -6.46 -10.64
C ARG A 168 8.31 -6.75 -9.89
N TYR A 169 8.27 -6.88 -8.58
CA TYR A 169 9.44 -7.26 -7.76
C TYR A 169 9.69 -8.77 -7.84
N LYS A 170 10.28 -9.25 -8.98
CA LYS A 170 10.45 -10.68 -9.26
C LYS A 170 11.80 -11.24 -8.80
N SER A 171 12.90 -10.47 -8.97
CA SER A 171 14.23 -10.94 -8.59
C SER A 171 14.46 -10.91 -7.08
N PHE A 172 15.36 -11.79 -6.60
CA PHE A 172 15.76 -11.77 -5.18
C PHE A 172 16.30 -10.39 -4.76
N HIS A 173 17.11 -9.75 -5.60
CA HIS A 173 17.67 -8.44 -5.31
C HIS A 173 16.59 -7.36 -5.14
N THR A 174 15.62 -7.29 -6.06
CA THR A 174 14.53 -6.31 -5.98
C THR A 174 13.62 -6.56 -4.78
N LYS A 175 13.32 -7.83 -4.49
CA LYS A 175 12.55 -8.22 -3.30
C LYS A 175 13.28 -7.89 -2.00
N ALA A 176 14.58 -8.19 -1.89
CA ALA A 176 15.37 -7.90 -0.70
C ALA A 176 15.47 -6.39 -0.43
N LYS A 177 15.71 -5.59 -1.48
CA LYS A 177 15.76 -4.13 -1.38
C LYS A 177 14.42 -3.55 -0.95
N PHE A 178 13.33 -4.05 -1.52
CA PHE A 178 11.98 -3.63 -1.14
C PHE A 178 11.64 -4.04 0.30
N LEU A 179 11.93 -5.29 0.68
CA LEU A 179 11.71 -5.77 2.04
C LEU A 179 12.48 -4.94 3.07
N ALA A 180 13.75 -4.63 2.83
CA ALA A 180 14.55 -3.79 3.73
C ALA A 180 13.91 -2.39 3.91
N ARG A 181 13.41 -1.79 2.83
CA ARG A 181 12.68 -0.52 2.86
C ARG A 181 11.40 -0.62 3.69
N GLU A 182 10.60 -1.65 3.48
CA GLU A 182 9.35 -1.84 4.22
C GLU A 182 9.59 -2.15 5.70
N VAL A 183 10.64 -2.91 6.04
CA VAL A 183 11.06 -3.13 7.44
C VAL A 183 11.39 -1.79 8.11
N PHE A 184 12.18 -0.95 7.44
CA PHE A 184 12.56 0.37 7.97
C PHE A 184 11.32 1.25 8.24
N TYR A 185 10.45 1.41 7.24
CA TYR A 185 9.24 2.23 7.40
C TYR A 185 8.24 1.64 8.39
N TYR A 186 8.09 0.32 8.43
CA TYR A 186 7.20 -0.35 9.36
C TYR A 186 7.63 -0.17 10.81
N ILE A 187 8.92 -0.37 11.11
CA ILE A 187 9.48 -0.17 12.46
C ILE A 187 9.40 1.32 12.84
N GLY A 188 9.76 2.22 11.93
CA GLY A 188 9.67 3.66 12.16
C GLY A 188 8.24 4.10 12.49
N TYR A 189 7.26 3.64 11.71
CA TYR A 189 5.86 3.93 11.97
C TYR A 189 5.38 3.39 13.31
N GLN A 190 5.72 2.13 13.66
CA GLN A 190 5.40 1.56 14.98
C GLN A 190 6.00 2.38 16.13
N ALA A 191 7.22 2.89 15.98
CA ALA A 191 7.83 3.73 17.00
C ALA A 191 7.09 5.07 17.15
N CYS A 192 6.67 5.71 16.05
CA CYS A 192 5.87 6.94 16.10
C CYS A 192 4.54 6.73 16.81
N ARG A 193 3.84 5.60 16.56
CA ARG A 193 2.55 5.27 17.23
C ARG A 193 2.63 5.17 18.75
N LEU A 194 3.82 4.91 19.31
CA LEU A 194 3.99 4.79 20.77
C LEU A 194 4.11 6.14 21.47
N VAL A 195 4.33 7.22 20.71
CA VAL A 195 4.56 8.57 21.24
C VAL A 195 3.47 9.58 20.84
N THR A 196 2.53 9.16 19.99
CA THR A 196 1.31 9.91 19.64
C THR A 196 0.09 9.28 20.30
#